data_342a48222a498fb95607fbc39097dd73
#
_entry.id   342a48222a498fb95607fbc39097dd73
#
_cell.length_a   1.000
_cell.length_b   1.000
_cell.length_c   1.000
_cell.angle_alpha   90.00
_cell.angle_beta   90.00
_cell.angle_gamma   90.00
#
_symmetry.space_group_name_H-M   'P 1'
#
loop_
_entity.id
_entity.type
_entity.pdbx_description
1 polymer ?
#
loop_
_entity_poly.entity_id
_entity_poly.type
_entity_poly.pdbx_seq_one_letter_code
_entity_poly.pdbx_strand_id
1 'polypeptide(L)'
;MALRFICKQSSPSDGRRAYTFSVAAFCVIICFAATAIPVPLIASGTQALSLTTFEVSMTVFAYVGGCLTVLLFFSKLSNYLGRRATVILTLAIGIASCLCFIAPQNASAIILGRLLQGVFAGLATSAAMSWTVDTAPKSHAWLGTALSAAGPGIGFILGTVLSGLSAETGIISADTLFIGLAVTLAVVLAAAIPAVETMQPGAVSLIRALTPSFGIPPKARRVFPLCAVSYIGTWALSTWFQGFSAMIGSAVFTDGQPSPASAALTYMLLVAPYAAGGILCGKLNPRKMLLPLLTGYLVSGTGMFAAAAYARPILFAVLLVLCGFIMGAICSLALKLLMECADITERAQTISTLYLAGYLGTSIPSFLLGYFVPNAGLGTIGLTFFGWFALVWISAFAFRRLAAQPNGGSTALQPQSAVAME
;
A
#
# COMPACT_ATOMS: atom_id res chain seq x y z
N MET A 1 48.63 2.67 -1.20
CA MET A 1 48.57 2.81 -2.67
C MET A 1 47.49 1.87 -3.17
N ALA A 2 46.25 2.31 -3.14
CA ALA A 2 45.07 1.51 -3.48
C ALA A 2 44.63 1.90 -4.89
N LEU A 3 44.77 0.96 -5.83
CA LEU A 3 44.35 1.09 -7.22
C LEU A 3 42.83 1.33 -7.27
N ARG A 4 42.41 2.56 -7.53
CA ARG A 4 41.08 2.92 -7.97
C ARG A 4 40.92 2.42 -9.42
N PHE A 5 40.42 1.22 -9.58
CA PHE A 5 39.81 0.82 -10.85
C PHE A 5 38.52 1.63 -11.03
N ILE A 6 38.65 2.79 -11.67
CA ILE A 6 37.52 3.53 -12.22
C ILE A 6 37.07 2.70 -13.44
N CYS A 7 36.19 1.72 -13.20
CA CYS A 7 35.46 1.08 -14.27
C CYS A 7 34.48 2.14 -14.80
N LYS A 8 34.86 2.78 -15.90
CA LYS A 8 34.00 3.68 -16.68
C LYS A 8 32.84 2.83 -17.20
N GLN A 9 31.76 2.71 -16.41
CA GLN A 9 30.55 2.08 -16.92
C GLN A 9 30.06 2.93 -18.10
N SER A 10 30.23 2.40 -19.31
CA SER A 10 29.57 2.93 -20.50
C SER A 10 28.07 3.00 -20.18
N SER A 11 27.45 4.15 -20.45
CA SER A 11 26.00 4.30 -20.28
C SER A 11 25.30 3.14 -21.00
N PRO A 12 24.40 2.40 -20.33
CA PRO A 12 23.74 1.27 -20.96
C PRO A 12 23.02 1.75 -22.21
N SER A 13 23.06 0.93 -23.27
CA SER A 13 22.35 1.23 -24.53
C SER A 13 20.86 1.46 -24.24
N ASP A 14 20.22 2.33 -25.00
CA ASP A 14 18.80 2.68 -24.80
C ASP A 14 17.91 1.43 -24.82
N GLY A 15 18.25 0.41 -25.64
CA GLY A 15 17.55 -0.87 -25.67
C GLY A 15 17.64 -1.65 -24.35
N ARG A 16 18.83 -1.72 -23.72
CA ARG A 16 18.99 -2.39 -22.42
C ARG A 16 18.27 -1.64 -21.30
N ARG A 17 18.24 -0.32 -21.40
CA ARG A 17 17.50 0.52 -20.45
C ARG A 17 15.98 0.31 -20.57
N ALA A 18 15.46 0.30 -21.81
CA ALA A 18 14.04 0.01 -22.08
C ALA A 18 13.63 -1.40 -21.64
N TYR A 19 14.47 -2.41 -21.90
CA TYR A 19 14.27 -3.77 -21.37
C TYR A 19 14.16 -3.78 -19.86
N THR A 20 15.11 -3.15 -19.16
CA THR A 20 15.12 -3.11 -17.69
C THR A 20 13.89 -2.38 -17.14
N PHE A 21 13.47 -1.30 -17.80
CA PHE A 21 12.25 -0.58 -17.44
C PHE A 21 11.01 -1.46 -17.55
N SER A 22 10.87 -2.21 -18.64
CA SER A 22 9.74 -3.13 -18.83
C SER A 22 9.71 -4.23 -17.77
N VAL A 23 10.87 -4.82 -17.45
CA VAL A 23 11.00 -5.83 -16.39
C VAL A 23 10.64 -5.23 -15.03
N ALA A 24 11.15 -4.04 -14.69
CA ALA A 24 10.89 -3.38 -13.42
C ALA A 24 9.41 -3.00 -13.26
N ALA A 25 8.79 -2.44 -14.30
CA ALA A 25 7.38 -2.06 -14.31
C ALA A 25 6.47 -3.29 -14.17
N PHE A 26 6.76 -4.37 -14.93
CA PHE A 26 6.01 -5.62 -14.81
C PHE A 26 6.21 -6.26 -13.43
N CYS A 27 7.42 -6.19 -12.86
CA CYS A 27 7.71 -6.64 -11.51
C CYS A 27 6.81 -5.93 -10.49
N VAL A 28 6.65 -4.61 -10.56
CA VAL A 28 5.73 -3.88 -9.67
C VAL A 28 4.31 -4.43 -9.79
N ILE A 29 3.78 -4.54 -11.00
CA ILE A 29 2.40 -5.01 -11.22
C ILE A 29 2.21 -6.43 -10.68
N ILE A 30 3.09 -7.38 -11.03
CA ILE A 30 2.95 -8.78 -10.62
C ILE A 30 3.15 -8.97 -9.10
N CYS A 31 4.02 -8.18 -8.48
CA CYS A 31 4.20 -8.20 -7.04
C CYS A 31 2.91 -7.85 -6.30
N PHE A 32 2.22 -6.81 -6.73
CA PHE A 32 0.96 -6.41 -6.10
C PHE A 32 -0.21 -7.30 -6.51
N ALA A 33 -0.22 -7.87 -7.72
CA ALA A 33 -1.17 -8.91 -8.09
C ALA A 33 -1.04 -10.14 -7.19
N ALA A 34 0.20 -10.58 -6.93
CA ALA A 34 0.49 -11.68 -6.03
C ALA A 34 -0.04 -11.49 -4.61
N THR A 35 0.02 -10.25 -4.10
CA THR A 35 -0.50 -9.95 -2.75
C THR A 35 -2.03 -9.89 -2.69
N ALA A 36 -2.70 -9.64 -3.82
CA ALA A 36 -4.15 -9.56 -3.91
C ALA A 36 -4.83 -10.92 -4.11
N ILE A 37 -4.17 -11.85 -4.82
CA ILE A 37 -4.72 -13.17 -5.15
C ILE A 37 -5.26 -13.94 -3.92
N PRO A 38 -4.59 -14.01 -2.76
CA PRO A 38 -5.11 -14.76 -1.61
C PRO A 38 -6.36 -14.13 -0.99
N VAL A 39 -6.61 -12.84 -1.20
CA VAL A 39 -7.67 -12.11 -0.50
C VAL A 39 -9.06 -12.71 -0.72
N PRO A 40 -9.57 -12.88 -1.96
CA PRO A 40 -10.86 -13.54 -2.17
C PRO A 40 -10.84 -15.02 -1.76
N LEU A 41 -9.72 -15.73 -1.95
CA LEU A 41 -9.60 -17.16 -1.66
C LEU A 41 -9.64 -17.46 -0.16
N ILE A 42 -8.93 -16.69 0.66
CA ILE A 42 -8.95 -16.81 2.12
C ILE A 42 -10.33 -16.43 2.65
N ALA A 43 -10.88 -15.33 2.15
CA ALA A 43 -12.14 -14.80 2.62
C ALA A 43 -13.35 -15.69 2.27
N SER A 44 -13.31 -16.39 1.13
CA SER A 44 -14.40 -17.28 0.68
C SER A 44 -14.31 -18.73 1.17
N GLY A 45 -13.24 -19.09 1.89
CA GLY A 45 -13.03 -20.47 2.33
C GLY A 45 -12.76 -21.47 1.19
N THR A 46 -12.44 -20.98 -0.01
CA THR A 46 -12.14 -21.84 -1.20
C THR A 46 -10.77 -22.50 -1.13
N GLN A 47 -9.95 -22.16 -0.16
CA GLN A 47 -8.78 -22.98 0.19
C GLN A 47 -9.22 -24.19 1.01
N ALA A 48 -8.51 -25.30 0.90
CA ALA A 48 -8.82 -26.58 1.51
C ALA A 48 -9.01 -26.56 3.06
N LEU A 49 -8.79 -25.40 3.68
CA LEU A 49 -8.89 -25.17 5.11
C LEU A 49 -9.94 -24.10 5.40
N SER A 50 -10.93 -24.45 6.23
CA SER A 50 -11.85 -23.47 6.81
C SER A 50 -11.14 -22.70 7.92
N LEU A 51 -10.70 -21.47 7.63
CA LEU A 51 -10.08 -20.60 8.62
C LEU A 51 -11.14 -20.00 9.56
N THR A 52 -10.84 -19.97 10.84
CA THR A 52 -11.62 -19.21 11.82
C THR A 52 -11.47 -17.70 11.57
N THR A 53 -12.40 -16.89 12.06
CA THR A 53 -12.34 -15.42 11.95
C THR A 53 -11.06 -14.85 12.56
N PHE A 54 -10.58 -15.47 13.64
CA PHE A 54 -9.30 -15.10 14.27
C PHE A 54 -8.12 -15.38 13.33
N GLU A 55 -8.06 -16.56 12.71
CA GLU A 55 -7.00 -16.92 11.76
C GLU A 55 -7.02 -16.02 10.52
N VAL A 56 -8.19 -15.66 10.00
CA VAL A 56 -8.32 -14.65 8.92
C VAL A 56 -7.71 -13.33 9.36
N SER A 57 -8.01 -12.85 10.56
CA SER A 57 -7.43 -11.62 11.11
C SER A 57 -5.90 -11.73 11.26
N MET A 58 -5.40 -12.90 11.69
CA MET A 58 -3.96 -13.18 11.78
C MET A 58 -3.27 -13.14 10.42
N THR A 59 -3.95 -13.56 9.34
CA THR A 59 -3.39 -13.43 7.98
C THR A 59 -3.16 -11.97 7.57
N VAL A 60 -4.11 -11.10 7.90
CA VAL A 60 -4.01 -9.65 7.64
C VAL A 60 -2.91 -9.03 8.51
N PHE A 61 -2.89 -9.36 9.80
CA PHE A 61 -1.87 -8.87 10.74
C PHE A 61 -0.46 -9.28 10.33
N ALA A 62 -0.27 -10.54 9.92
CA ALA A 62 1.01 -11.05 9.45
C ALA A 62 1.50 -10.31 8.18
N TYR A 63 0.60 -10.08 7.21
CA TYR A 63 0.92 -9.30 6.02
C TYR A 63 1.40 -7.88 6.35
N VAL A 64 0.64 -7.18 7.19
CA VAL A 64 1.00 -5.83 7.62
C VAL A 64 2.30 -5.83 8.43
N GLY A 65 2.50 -6.81 9.31
CA GLY A 65 3.73 -7.00 10.08
C GLY A 65 4.96 -7.19 9.18
N GLY A 66 4.83 -7.99 8.11
CA GLY A 66 5.86 -8.16 7.09
C GLY A 66 6.20 -6.85 6.37
N CYS A 67 5.18 -6.10 5.93
CA CYS A 67 5.37 -4.78 5.32
C CYS A 67 6.10 -3.81 6.27
N LEU A 68 5.64 -3.73 7.52
CA LEU A 68 6.23 -2.86 8.54
C LEU A 68 7.71 -3.19 8.80
N THR A 69 8.02 -4.48 8.93
CA THR A 69 9.40 -4.94 9.14
C THR A 69 10.31 -4.45 8.03
N VAL A 70 9.86 -4.55 6.78
CA VAL A 70 10.66 -4.07 5.63
C VAL A 70 10.77 -2.56 5.61
N LEU A 71 9.68 -1.84 5.78
CA LEU A 71 9.70 -0.38 5.74
C LEU A 71 10.55 0.22 6.85
N LEU A 72 10.60 -0.42 8.02
CA LEU A 72 11.43 0.01 9.14
C LEU A 72 12.91 -0.32 8.93
N PHE A 73 13.22 -1.58 8.65
CA PHE A 73 14.59 -2.08 8.73
C PHE A 73 15.25 -2.30 7.38
N PHE A 74 14.48 -2.50 6.31
CA PHE A 74 14.98 -2.91 5.00
C PHE A 74 14.66 -1.93 3.86
N SER A 75 14.06 -0.78 4.15
CA SER A 75 13.69 0.21 3.11
C SER A 75 14.88 0.73 2.30
N LYS A 76 16.07 0.75 2.90
CA LYS A 76 17.32 1.17 2.26
C LYS A 76 18.18 0.00 1.77
N LEU A 77 17.69 -1.24 1.87
CA LEU A 77 18.43 -2.44 1.49
C LEU A 77 18.88 -2.36 0.03
N SER A 78 18.03 -1.81 -0.84
CA SER A 78 18.36 -1.62 -2.25
C SER A 78 19.47 -0.59 -2.52
N ASN A 79 19.81 0.26 -1.56
CA ASN A 79 20.97 1.16 -1.64
C ASN A 79 22.26 0.46 -1.22
N TYR A 80 22.17 -0.65 -0.47
CA TYR A 80 23.32 -1.48 -0.09
C TYR A 80 23.59 -2.60 -1.11
N LEU A 81 22.57 -3.40 -1.46
CA LEU A 81 22.70 -4.54 -2.37
C LEU A 81 22.67 -4.13 -3.85
N GLY A 82 22.10 -2.98 -4.17
CA GLY A 82 21.70 -2.59 -5.52
C GLY A 82 20.22 -2.89 -5.79
N ARG A 83 19.66 -2.20 -6.80
CA ARG A 83 18.23 -2.34 -7.16
C ARG A 83 17.92 -3.75 -7.68
N ARG A 84 18.72 -4.20 -8.65
CA ARG A 84 18.55 -5.52 -9.30
C ARG A 84 18.63 -6.66 -8.29
N ALA A 85 19.67 -6.67 -7.46
CA ALA A 85 19.87 -7.73 -6.47
C ALA A 85 18.73 -7.78 -5.47
N THR A 86 18.24 -6.62 -5.01
CA THR A 86 17.09 -6.54 -4.09
C THR A 86 15.80 -7.00 -4.77
N VAL A 87 15.57 -6.70 -6.05
CA VAL A 87 14.40 -7.18 -6.80
C VAL A 87 14.45 -8.69 -6.98
N ILE A 88 15.62 -9.28 -7.28
CA ILE A 88 15.78 -10.74 -7.34
C ILE A 88 15.44 -11.39 -6.00
N LEU A 89 15.93 -10.84 -4.89
CA LEU A 89 15.58 -11.31 -3.54
C LEU A 89 14.08 -11.18 -3.27
N THR A 90 13.48 -10.05 -3.67
CA THR A 90 12.04 -9.82 -3.56
C THR A 90 11.24 -10.92 -4.26
N LEU A 91 11.57 -11.21 -5.53
CA LEU A 91 10.89 -12.23 -6.33
C LEU A 91 11.08 -13.63 -5.73
N ALA A 92 12.26 -13.95 -5.21
CA ALA A 92 12.51 -15.23 -4.53
C ALA A 92 11.64 -15.40 -3.28
N ILE A 93 11.48 -14.33 -2.47
CA ILE A 93 10.56 -14.34 -1.32
C ILE A 93 9.10 -14.49 -1.79
N GLY A 94 8.73 -13.85 -2.90
CA GLY A 94 7.41 -14.01 -3.51
C GLY A 94 7.12 -15.45 -3.93
N ILE A 95 8.09 -16.14 -4.54
CA ILE A 95 7.99 -17.57 -4.89
C ILE A 95 7.82 -18.41 -3.62
N ALA A 96 8.66 -18.18 -2.59
CA ALA A 96 8.55 -18.89 -1.31
C ALA A 96 7.18 -18.68 -0.65
N SER A 97 6.62 -17.47 -0.75
CA SER A 97 5.26 -17.20 -0.30
C SER A 97 4.21 -18.03 -1.05
N CYS A 98 4.33 -18.15 -2.39
CA CYS A 98 3.39 -18.96 -3.17
C CYS A 98 3.41 -20.44 -2.72
N LEU A 99 4.57 -20.98 -2.38
CA LEU A 99 4.69 -22.37 -1.89
C LEU A 99 3.91 -22.58 -0.59
N CYS A 100 3.78 -21.59 0.26
CA CYS A 100 2.97 -21.68 1.48
C CYS A 100 1.46 -21.76 1.21
N PHE A 101 0.99 -21.33 0.03
CA PHE A 101 -0.42 -21.39 -0.36
C PHE A 101 -0.78 -22.61 -1.21
N ILE A 102 0.21 -23.39 -1.64
CA ILE A 102 -0.01 -24.63 -2.41
C ILE A 102 -0.29 -25.76 -1.43
N ALA A 103 -1.47 -26.38 -1.51
CA ALA A 103 -1.93 -27.46 -0.64
C ALA A 103 -1.62 -27.22 0.86
N PRO A 104 -2.05 -26.11 1.47
CA PRO A 104 -1.69 -25.78 2.84
C PRO A 104 -2.27 -26.81 3.80
N GLN A 105 -1.44 -27.35 4.70
CA GLN A 105 -1.84 -28.36 5.67
C GLN A 105 -2.48 -27.78 6.94
N ASN A 106 -2.26 -26.50 7.20
CA ASN A 106 -2.76 -25.82 8.39
C ASN A 106 -2.79 -24.28 8.18
N ALA A 107 -3.48 -23.59 9.07
CA ALA A 107 -3.60 -22.12 9.06
C ALA A 107 -2.23 -21.43 9.18
N SER A 108 -1.27 -22.02 9.89
CA SER A 108 0.07 -21.44 10.06
C SER A 108 0.82 -21.30 8.74
N ALA A 109 0.64 -22.22 7.78
CA ALA A 109 1.23 -22.12 6.45
C ALA A 109 0.69 -20.88 5.71
N ILE A 110 -0.63 -20.65 5.75
CA ILE A 110 -1.28 -19.49 5.14
C ILE A 110 -0.81 -18.18 5.80
N ILE A 111 -0.73 -18.17 7.14
CA ILE A 111 -0.24 -17.01 7.92
C ILE A 111 1.22 -16.69 7.55
N LEU A 112 2.07 -17.72 7.45
CA LEU A 112 3.46 -17.57 7.02
C LEU A 112 3.53 -17.04 5.58
N GLY A 113 2.73 -17.59 4.68
CA GLY A 113 2.60 -17.10 3.30
C GLY A 113 2.25 -15.61 3.26
N ARG A 114 1.30 -15.16 4.08
CA ARG A 114 0.91 -13.76 4.22
C ARG A 114 2.03 -12.89 4.80
N LEU A 115 2.77 -13.36 5.80
CA LEU A 115 3.94 -12.68 6.32
C LEU A 115 4.99 -12.46 5.23
N LEU A 116 5.32 -13.51 4.48
CA LEU A 116 6.26 -13.43 3.37
C LEU A 116 5.76 -12.49 2.26
N GLN A 117 4.44 -12.47 1.97
CA GLN A 117 3.85 -11.50 1.06
C GLN A 117 3.99 -10.06 1.55
N GLY A 118 3.88 -9.82 2.85
CA GLY A 118 4.13 -8.51 3.44
C GLY A 118 5.58 -8.06 3.22
N VAL A 119 6.55 -8.95 3.50
CA VAL A 119 7.98 -8.69 3.24
C VAL A 119 8.22 -8.43 1.75
N PHE A 120 7.68 -9.24 0.90
CA PHE A 120 7.74 -9.13 -0.56
C PHE A 120 7.17 -7.79 -1.07
N ALA A 121 5.97 -7.39 -0.63
CA ALA A 121 5.35 -6.13 -1.00
C ALA A 121 6.15 -4.91 -0.50
N GLY A 122 6.68 -4.98 0.72
CA GLY A 122 7.53 -3.92 1.28
C GLY A 122 8.82 -3.73 0.49
N LEU A 123 9.49 -4.82 0.10
CA LEU A 123 10.69 -4.77 -0.76
C LEU A 123 10.35 -4.29 -2.18
N ALA A 124 9.24 -4.73 -2.76
CA ALA A 124 8.78 -4.26 -4.07
C ALA A 124 8.54 -2.74 -4.06
N THR A 125 7.90 -2.23 -3.01
CA THR A 125 7.66 -0.78 -2.83
C THR A 125 8.97 0.00 -2.78
N SER A 126 9.99 -0.50 -2.09
CA SER A 126 11.26 0.21 -1.95
C SER A 126 12.19 0.02 -3.15
N ALA A 127 12.34 -1.21 -3.66
CA ALA A 127 13.31 -1.53 -4.70
C ALA A 127 12.73 -1.50 -6.11
N ALA A 128 11.62 -2.23 -6.38
CA ALA A 128 11.08 -2.34 -7.74
C ALA A 128 10.50 -1.02 -8.25
N MET A 129 9.77 -0.27 -7.40
CA MET A 129 9.27 1.05 -7.78
C MET A 129 10.41 2.03 -8.06
N SER A 130 11.45 2.04 -7.22
CA SER A 130 12.61 2.90 -7.46
C SER A 130 13.33 2.51 -8.74
N TRP A 131 13.49 1.21 -9.01
CA TRP A 131 14.13 0.70 -10.22
C TRP A 131 13.35 1.08 -11.48
N THR A 132 12.01 1.06 -11.41
CA THR A 132 11.12 1.54 -12.48
C THR A 132 11.36 3.02 -12.78
N VAL A 133 11.48 3.86 -11.76
CA VAL A 133 11.79 5.30 -11.94
C VAL A 133 13.18 5.51 -12.51
N ASP A 134 14.20 4.81 -11.98
CA ASP A 134 15.60 4.96 -12.36
C ASP A 134 15.84 4.54 -13.82
N THR A 135 15.05 3.59 -14.34
CA THR A 135 15.23 3.02 -15.71
C THR A 135 14.28 3.60 -16.73
N ALA A 136 13.37 4.47 -16.37
CA ALA A 136 12.43 5.10 -17.30
C ALA A 136 13.14 5.72 -18.50
N PRO A 137 12.59 5.59 -19.73
CA PRO A 137 13.15 6.19 -20.93
C PRO A 137 13.30 7.71 -20.78
N LYS A 138 14.43 8.28 -21.18
CA LYS A 138 14.71 9.71 -21.04
C LYS A 138 13.67 10.58 -21.74
N SER A 139 13.14 10.13 -22.89
CA SER A 139 12.09 10.80 -23.66
C SER A 139 10.73 10.83 -22.94
N HIS A 140 10.49 9.89 -22.01
CA HIS A 140 9.22 9.70 -21.31
C HIS A 140 9.46 9.41 -19.80
N ALA A 141 10.28 10.21 -19.15
CA ALA A 141 10.65 10.02 -17.75
C ALA A 141 9.44 9.98 -16.79
N TRP A 142 8.33 10.63 -17.17
CA TRP A 142 7.07 10.59 -16.44
C TRP A 142 6.45 9.20 -16.32
N LEU A 143 6.75 8.28 -17.27
CA LEU A 143 6.25 6.91 -17.22
C LEU A 143 6.77 6.14 -16.00
N GLY A 144 8.02 6.40 -15.57
CA GLY A 144 8.59 5.78 -14.39
C GLY A 144 7.80 6.09 -13.12
N THR A 145 7.50 7.36 -12.91
CA THR A 145 6.69 7.80 -11.76
C THR A 145 5.23 7.37 -11.87
N ALA A 146 4.65 7.43 -13.08
CA ALA A 146 3.29 7.01 -13.33
C ALA A 146 3.08 5.50 -13.05
N LEU A 147 3.96 4.64 -13.59
CA LEU A 147 3.86 3.19 -13.36
C LEU A 147 4.21 2.79 -11.93
N SER A 148 5.14 3.49 -11.27
CA SER A 148 5.39 3.26 -9.84
C SER A 148 4.19 3.61 -8.97
N ALA A 149 3.44 4.66 -9.32
CA ALA A 149 2.26 5.07 -8.58
C ALA A 149 1.01 4.22 -8.90
N ALA A 150 0.78 3.91 -10.18
CA ALA A 150 -0.40 3.18 -10.64
C ALA A 150 -0.22 1.65 -10.61
N GLY A 151 1.02 1.16 -10.73
CA GLY A 151 1.33 -0.27 -10.80
C GLY A 151 0.75 -1.11 -9.67
N PRO A 152 0.86 -0.69 -8.41
CA PRO A 152 0.20 -1.38 -7.29
C PRO A 152 -1.31 -1.54 -7.48
N GLY A 153 -1.99 -0.47 -7.85
CA GLY A 153 -3.44 -0.51 -8.09
C GLY A 153 -3.81 -1.45 -9.24
N ILE A 154 -3.09 -1.39 -10.36
CA ILE A 154 -3.27 -2.30 -11.49
C ILE A 154 -3.06 -3.75 -11.03
N GLY A 155 -1.97 -4.02 -10.29
CA GLY A 155 -1.69 -5.34 -9.74
C GLY A 155 -2.81 -5.84 -8.84
N PHE A 156 -3.26 -5.03 -7.89
CA PHE A 156 -4.38 -5.39 -7.01
C PHE A 156 -5.65 -5.76 -7.79
N ILE A 157 -6.04 -4.97 -8.79
CA ILE A 157 -7.20 -5.25 -9.63
C ILE A 157 -7.03 -6.60 -10.35
N LEU A 158 -5.89 -6.78 -11.04
CA LEU A 158 -5.62 -8.00 -11.80
C LEU A 158 -5.62 -9.24 -10.91
N GLY A 159 -4.95 -9.19 -9.76
CA GLY A 159 -4.88 -10.31 -8.83
C GLY A 159 -6.25 -10.66 -8.25
N THR A 160 -7.02 -9.66 -7.83
CA THR A 160 -8.35 -9.86 -7.26
C THR A 160 -9.35 -10.43 -8.29
N VAL A 161 -9.35 -9.89 -9.51
CA VAL A 161 -10.24 -10.38 -10.58
C VAL A 161 -9.86 -11.81 -10.97
N LEU A 162 -8.57 -12.08 -11.16
CA LEU A 162 -8.10 -13.41 -11.54
C LEU A 162 -8.48 -14.46 -10.48
N SER A 163 -8.24 -14.18 -9.21
CA SER A 163 -8.55 -15.13 -8.13
C SER A 163 -10.07 -15.27 -7.90
N GLY A 164 -10.82 -14.17 -7.98
CA GLY A 164 -12.28 -14.22 -7.84
C GLY A 164 -12.95 -15.01 -8.94
N LEU A 165 -12.58 -14.78 -10.21
CA LEU A 165 -13.11 -15.56 -11.36
C LEU A 165 -12.69 -17.02 -11.29
N SER A 166 -11.42 -17.29 -10.92
CA SER A 166 -10.93 -18.67 -10.77
C SER A 166 -11.73 -19.44 -9.71
N ALA A 167 -11.95 -18.83 -8.57
CA ALA A 167 -12.69 -19.46 -7.47
C ALA A 167 -14.20 -19.62 -7.80
N GLU A 168 -14.80 -18.68 -8.53
CA GLU A 168 -16.22 -18.76 -8.91
C GLU A 168 -16.48 -19.82 -9.99
N THR A 169 -15.62 -19.87 -11.01
CA THR A 169 -15.80 -20.80 -12.13
C THR A 169 -15.34 -22.22 -11.83
N GLY A 170 -14.44 -22.39 -10.85
CA GLY A 170 -13.79 -23.66 -10.56
C GLY A 170 -12.88 -24.20 -11.67
N ILE A 171 -12.67 -23.43 -12.76
CA ILE A 171 -11.84 -23.85 -13.90
C ILE A 171 -10.38 -24.03 -13.49
N ILE A 172 -9.89 -23.15 -12.62
CA ILE A 172 -8.53 -23.17 -12.11
C ILE A 172 -8.57 -23.37 -10.60
N SER A 173 -7.92 -24.41 -10.07
CA SER A 173 -7.85 -24.59 -8.63
C SER A 173 -6.96 -23.51 -7.98
N ALA A 174 -7.13 -23.25 -6.68
CA ALA A 174 -6.29 -22.33 -5.92
C ALA A 174 -4.80 -22.74 -6.03
N ASP A 175 -4.49 -24.02 -5.93
CA ASP A 175 -3.12 -24.53 -6.06
C ASP A 175 -2.55 -24.23 -7.45
N THR A 176 -3.30 -24.49 -8.51
CA THR A 176 -2.88 -24.20 -9.90
C THR A 176 -2.64 -22.71 -10.08
N LEU A 177 -3.45 -21.86 -9.47
CA LEU A 177 -3.30 -20.41 -9.52
C LEU A 177 -1.98 -19.98 -8.85
N PHE A 178 -1.67 -20.52 -7.66
CA PHE A 178 -0.41 -20.21 -6.97
C PHE A 178 0.82 -20.82 -7.67
N ILE A 179 0.70 -21.99 -8.30
CA ILE A 179 1.77 -22.57 -9.14
C ILE A 179 2.01 -21.65 -10.35
N GLY A 180 0.97 -21.24 -11.06
CA GLY A 180 1.08 -20.31 -12.19
C GLY A 180 1.71 -18.98 -11.80
N LEU A 181 1.34 -18.47 -10.62
CA LEU A 181 1.95 -17.25 -10.05
C LEU A 181 3.43 -17.46 -9.74
N ALA A 182 3.80 -18.57 -9.08
CA ALA A 182 5.20 -18.90 -8.76
C ALA A 182 6.05 -19.02 -10.03
N VAL A 183 5.52 -19.67 -11.07
CA VAL A 183 6.18 -19.75 -12.39
C VAL A 183 6.34 -18.36 -13.01
N THR A 184 5.31 -17.52 -12.96
CA THR A 184 5.38 -16.13 -13.47
C THR A 184 6.46 -15.33 -12.74
N LEU A 185 6.50 -15.41 -11.40
CA LEU A 185 7.53 -14.75 -10.58
C LEU A 185 8.93 -15.29 -10.90
N ALA A 186 9.08 -16.60 -11.16
CA ALA A 186 10.35 -17.20 -11.57
C ALA A 186 10.81 -16.72 -12.97
N VAL A 187 9.89 -16.57 -13.91
CA VAL A 187 10.18 -15.99 -15.23
C VAL A 187 10.63 -14.53 -15.11
N VAL A 188 9.94 -13.73 -14.29
CA VAL A 188 10.33 -12.33 -14.04
C VAL A 188 11.69 -12.27 -13.33
N LEU A 189 11.95 -13.17 -12.39
CA LEU A 189 13.25 -13.30 -11.73
C LEU A 189 14.36 -13.59 -12.75
N ALA A 190 14.15 -14.57 -13.63
CA ALA A 190 15.10 -14.89 -14.70
C ALA A 190 15.32 -13.70 -15.63
N ALA A 191 14.24 -12.96 -15.98
CA ALA A 191 14.33 -11.74 -16.77
C ALA A 191 15.07 -10.60 -16.04
N ALA A 192 15.03 -10.56 -14.71
CA ALA A 192 15.75 -9.55 -13.92
C ALA A 192 17.27 -9.79 -13.87
N ILE A 193 17.75 -11.02 -14.11
CA ILE A 193 19.18 -11.35 -14.04
C ILE A 193 20.03 -10.55 -15.07
N PRO A 194 19.68 -10.47 -16.38
CA PRO A 194 20.44 -9.71 -17.36
C PRO A 194 20.15 -8.20 -17.32
N ALA A 195 19.20 -7.75 -16.52
CA ALA A 195 18.79 -6.36 -16.45
C ALA A 195 19.89 -5.45 -15.86
N VAL A 196 19.81 -4.16 -16.13
CA VAL A 196 20.83 -3.18 -15.74
C VAL A 196 20.71 -2.83 -14.25
N GLU A 197 21.82 -2.88 -13.52
CA GLU A 197 21.90 -2.33 -12.17
C GLU A 197 22.01 -0.79 -12.25
N THR A 198 21.16 -0.10 -11.49
CA THR A 198 21.10 1.37 -11.48
C THR A 198 21.74 1.98 -10.23
N MET A 199 21.92 1.19 -9.19
CA MET A 199 22.52 1.63 -7.93
C MET A 199 23.83 0.87 -7.69
N GLN A 200 24.90 1.60 -7.37
CA GLN A 200 26.17 0.95 -7.04
C GLN A 200 26.05 0.22 -5.69
N PRO A 201 26.31 -1.10 -5.63
CA PRO A 201 26.35 -1.84 -4.38
C PRO A 201 27.35 -1.22 -3.42
N GLY A 202 27.01 -1.19 -2.11
CA GLY A 202 27.89 -0.64 -1.10
C GLY A 202 27.90 0.89 -1.01
N ALA A 203 27.02 1.59 -1.71
CA ALA A 203 26.88 3.06 -1.60
C ALA A 203 26.54 3.51 -0.17
N VAL A 204 25.93 2.62 0.62
CA VAL A 204 25.63 2.82 2.04
C VAL A 204 26.14 1.60 2.82
N SER A 205 26.66 1.77 4.02
CA SER A 205 27.07 0.62 4.86
C SER A 205 25.85 -0.22 5.29
N LEU A 206 26.04 -1.53 5.53
CA LEU A 206 24.98 -2.44 5.95
C LEU A 206 24.26 -1.93 7.21
N ILE A 207 25.01 -1.43 8.20
CA ILE A 207 24.44 -0.88 9.44
C ILE A 207 23.51 0.29 9.12
N ARG A 208 23.93 1.21 8.23
CA ARG A 208 23.07 2.33 7.78
C ARG A 208 21.86 1.86 6.97
N ALA A 209 22.00 0.80 6.18
CA ALA A 209 20.91 0.23 5.40
C ALA A 209 19.83 -0.39 6.28
N LEU A 210 20.24 -0.99 7.42
CA LEU A 210 19.36 -1.64 8.40
C LEU A 210 18.91 -0.70 9.54
N THR A 211 19.51 0.49 9.64
CA THR A 211 19.09 1.46 10.66
C THR A 211 17.75 2.08 10.28
N PRO A 212 16.73 1.96 11.15
CA PRO A 212 15.45 2.58 10.92
C PRO A 212 15.60 4.08 10.63
N SER A 213 14.98 4.55 9.56
CA SER A 213 14.94 5.97 9.24
C SER A 213 13.53 6.48 9.38
N PHE A 214 13.21 6.91 10.55
CA PHE A 214 11.96 7.62 10.82
C PHE A 214 12.28 8.95 11.50
N GLY A 215 11.42 9.90 11.28
CA GLY A 215 11.51 11.23 11.86
C GLY A 215 10.58 12.19 11.17
N ILE A 216 10.19 13.21 11.91
CA ILE A 216 9.30 14.26 11.42
C ILE A 216 10.13 15.55 11.39
N PRO A 217 10.42 16.11 10.20
CA PRO A 217 11.09 17.38 10.08
C PRO A 217 10.39 18.47 10.89
N PRO A 218 11.11 19.44 11.45
CA PRO A 218 10.50 20.51 12.24
C PRO A 218 9.40 21.26 11.51
N LYS A 219 9.56 21.50 10.20
CA LYS A 219 8.56 22.15 9.34
C LYS A 219 7.28 21.31 9.14
N ALA A 220 7.40 19.97 9.18
CA ALA A 220 6.30 19.04 8.97
C ALA A 220 5.55 18.66 10.26
N ARG A 221 6.11 18.93 11.46
CA ARG A 221 5.54 18.50 12.75
C ARG A 221 4.09 18.93 12.95
N ARG A 222 3.71 20.12 12.47
CA ARG A 222 2.35 20.64 12.64
C ARG A 222 1.33 20.01 11.70
N VAL A 223 1.74 19.61 10.50
CA VAL A 223 0.85 19.00 9.51
C VAL A 223 0.82 17.48 9.63
N PHE A 224 1.87 16.88 10.21
CA PHE A 224 2.02 15.43 10.32
C PHE A 224 0.84 14.74 11.01
N PRO A 225 0.30 15.23 12.17
CA PRO A 225 -0.84 14.57 12.82
C PRO A 225 -2.07 14.48 11.93
N LEU A 226 -2.38 15.55 11.18
CA LEU A 226 -3.48 15.56 10.22
C LEU A 226 -3.27 14.53 9.11
N CYS A 227 -2.06 14.45 8.55
CA CYS A 227 -1.72 13.48 7.51
C CYS A 227 -1.74 12.04 8.04
N ALA A 228 -1.21 11.82 9.24
CA ALA A 228 -1.18 10.49 9.87
C ALA A 228 -2.61 9.98 10.15
N VAL A 229 -3.49 10.80 10.75
CA VAL A 229 -4.89 10.44 10.99
C VAL A 229 -5.62 10.14 9.67
N SER A 230 -5.35 10.89 8.61
CA SER A 230 -5.93 10.65 7.29
C SER A 230 -5.51 9.28 6.73
N TYR A 231 -4.24 8.90 6.85
CA TYR A 231 -3.73 7.59 6.44
C TYR A 231 -4.28 6.46 7.29
N ILE A 232 -4.19 6.59 8.62
CA ILE A 232 -4.71 5.60 9.57
C ILE A 232 -6.20 5.36 9.31
N GLY A 233 -6.97 6.43 9.17
CA GLY A 233 -8.41 6.36 8.98
C GLY A 233 -8.82 5.62 7.71
N THR A 234 -8.20 5.96 6.59
CA THR A 234 -8.52 5.38 5.28
C THR A 234 -7.97 3.96 5.14
N TRP A 235 -6.74 3.71 5.58
CA TRP A 235 -6.11 2.40 5.45
C TRP A 235 -6.74 1.36 6.37
N ALA A 236 -7.26 1.73 7.55
CA ALA A 236 -7.96 0.80 8.42
C ALA A 236 -9.14 0.14 7.71
N LEU A 237 -9.93 0.91 6.97
CA LEU A 237 -11.04 0.37 6.18
C LEU A 237 -10.54 -0.56 5.07
N SER A 238 -9.53 -0.14 4.30
CA SER A 238 -8.95 -0.96 3.24
C SER A 238 -8.39 -2.28 3.77
N THR A 239 -7.67 -2.22 4.89
CA THR A 239 -7.08 -3.40 5.53
C THR A 239 -8.15 -4.35 6.05
N TRP A 240 -9.23 -3.80 6.62
CA TRP A 240 -10.35 -4.61 7.07
C TRP A 240 -11.06 -5.32 5.90
N PHE A 241 -11.30 -4.63 4.79
CA PHE A 241 -11.89 -5.24 3.59
C PHE A 241 -11.00 -6.36 3.00
N GLN A 242 -9.69 -6.33 3.19
CA GLN A 242 -8.82 -7.44 2.79
C GLN A 242 -9.17 -8.77 3.49
N GLY A 243 -9.60 -8.71 4.75
CA GLY A 243 -9.99 -9.91 5.50
C GLY A 243 -11.47 -10.27 5.37
N PHE A 244 -12.32 -9.26 5.24
CA PHE A 244 -13.78 -9.43 5.46
C PHE A 244 -14.64 -9.08 4.24
N SER A 245 -14.05 -8.86 3.05
CA SER A 245 -14.81 -8.59 1.82
C SER A 245 -15.78 -9.71 1.44
N ALA A 246 -15.44 -10.98 1.73
CA ALA A 246 -16.33 -12.11 1.46
C ALA A 246 -17.57 -12.10 2.35
N MET A 247 -17.40 -11.81 3.64
CA MET A 247 -18.51 -11.73 4.58
C MET A 247 -19.51 -10.65 4.19
N ILE A 248 -18.99 -9.45 3.85
CA ILE A 248 -19.85 -8.34 3.40
C ILE A 248 -20.45 -8.63 2.02
N GLY A 249 -19.62 -9.11 1.09
CA GLY A 249 -20.07 -9.41 -0.28
C GLY A 249 -21.15 -10.47 -0.32
N SER A 250 -21.01 -11.56 0.45
CA SER A 250 -22.03 -12.59 0.55
C SER A 250 -23.33 -12.05 1.17
N ALA A 251 -23.24 -11.28 2.25
CA ALA A 251 -24.41 -10.72 2.91
C ALA A 251 -25.18 -9.70 2.04
N VAL A 252 -24.49 -8.99 1.14
CA VAL A 252 -25.10 -7.91 0.33
C VAL A 252 -25.53 -8.39 -1.05
N PHE A 253 -24.76 -9.27 -1.71
CA PHE A 253 -24.95 -9.61 -3.12
C PHE A 253 -25.50 -11.02 -3.35
N THR A 254 -25.38 -11.93 -2.37
CA THR A 254 -25.74 -13.35 -2.54
C THR A 254 -26.57 -13.92 -1.39
N ASP A 255 -27.33 -13.07 -0.69
CA ASP A 255 -28.24 -13.47 0.40
C ASP A 255 -27.57 -14.38 1.45
N GLY A 256 -26.30 -14.09 1.77
CA GLY A 256 -25.50 -14.84 2.74
C GLY A 256 -24.82 -16.09 2.18
N GLN A 257 -25.05 -16.43 0.90
CA GLN A 257 -24.36 -17.57 0.30
C GLN A 257 -22.89 -17.22 -0.02
N PRO A 258 -21.94 -18.07 0.38
CA PRO A 258 -20.52 -17.85 0.06
C PRO A 258 -20.30 -17.77 -1.45
N SER A 259 -19.69 -16.66 -1.91
CA SER A 259 -19.35 -16.46 -3.32
C SER A 259 -17.99 -15.74 -3.43
N PRO A 260 -16.98 -16.40 -4.00
CA PRO A 260 -15.69 -15.77 -4.27
C PRO A 260 -15.79 -14.56 -5.20
N ALA A 261 -16.71 -14.58 -6.16
CA ALA A 261 -16.95 -13.44 -7.05
C ALA A 261 -17.50 -12.24 -6.27
N SER A 262 -18.43 -12.45 -5.32
CA SER A 262 -18.93 -11.37 -4.47
C SER A 262 -17.85 -10.78 -3.59
N ALA A 263 -16.93 -11.60 -3.08
CA ALA A 263 -15.75 -11.15 -2.31
C ALA A 263 -14.82 -10.30 -3.17
N ALA A 264 -14.48 -10.79 -4.36
CA ALA A 264 -13.61 -10.09 -5.31
C ALA A 264 -14.27 -8.78 -5.78
N LEU A 265 -15.55 -8.80 -6.12
CA LEU A 265 -16.31 -7.61 -6.51
C LEU A 265 -16.29 -6.56 -5.41
N THR A 266 -16.61 -6.96 -4.17
CA THR A 266 -16.63 -6.06 -3.02
C THR A 266 -15.27 -5.40 -2.79
N TYR A 267 -14.18 -6.15 -2.83
CA TYR A 267 -12.84 -5.61 -2.67
C TYR A 267 -12.43 -4.71 -3.85
N MET A 268 -12.75 -5.12 -5.08
CA MET A 268 -12.46 -4.35 -6.29
C MET A 268 -13.21 -3.00 -6.32
N LEU A 269 -14.48 -2.97 -5.91
CA LEU A 269 -15.28 -1.75 -5.85
C LEU A 269 -14.70 -0.70 -4.89
N LEU A 270 -13.91 -1.13 -3.90
CA LEU A 270 -13.20 -0.21 -3.01
C LEU A 270 -11.84 0.23 -3.59
N VAL A 271 -11.04 -0.72 -4.09
CA VAL A 271 -9.62 -0.49 -4.43
C VAL A 271 -9.42 0.15 -5.81
N ALA A 272 -10.24 -0.20 -6.79
CA ALA A 272 -10.08 0.36 -8.15
C ALA A 272 -10.35 1.88 -8.19
N PRO A 273 -11.42 2.41 -7.56
CA PRO A 273 -11.65 3.85 -7.51
C PRO A 273 -10.62 4.63 -6.69
N TYR A 274 -9.94 3.99 -5.74
CA TYR A 274 -8.87 4.60 -4.94
C TYR A 274 -7.75 5.18 -5.81
N ALA A 275 -7.28 4.42 -6.79
CA ALA A 275 -6.25 4.90 -7.71
C ALA A 275 -6.72 6.12 -8.51
N ALA A 276 -7.97 6.08 -9.02
CA ALA A 276 -8.57 7.19 -9.74
C ALA A 276 -8.70 8.45 -8.88
N GLY A 277 -9.17 8.31 -7.64
CA GLY A 277 -9.29 9.40 -6.68
C GLY A 277 -7.95 10.07 -6.38
N GLY A 278 -6.89 9.27 -6.17
CA GLY A 278 -5.54 9.78 -5.95
C GLY A 278 -4.99 10.59 -7.11
N ILE A 279 -5.18 10.11 -8.35
CA ILE A 279 -4.69 10.78 -9.56
C ILE A 279 -5.49 12.05 -9.87
N LEU A 280 -6.81 11.95 -9.91
CA LEU A 280 -7.67 13.06 -10.34
C LEU A 280 -7.68 14.22 -9.34
N CYS A 281 -7.66 13.91 -8.04
CA CYS A 281 -7.69 14.92 -6.98
C CYS A 281 -6.30 15.44 -6.57
N GLY A 282 -5.21 14.83 -7.03
CA GLY A 282 -3.83 15.20 -6.64
C GLY A 282 -3.43 16.65 -6.95
N LYS A 283 -4.11 17.31 -7.91
CA LYS A 283 -3.88 18.72 -8.24
C LYS A 283 -4.56 19.70 -7.28
N LEU A 284 -5.53 19.25 -6.49
CA LEU A 284 -6.31 20.10 -5.59
C LEU A 284 -5.44 20.67 -4.45
N ASN A 285 -5.94 21.72 -3.80
CA ASN A 285 -5.27 22.31 -2.64
C ASN A 285 -5.55 21.46 -1.39
N PRO A 286 -4.52 20.82 -0.79
CA PRO A 286 -4.73 19.91 0.32
C PRO A 286 -5.32 20.58 1.57
N ARG A 287 -4.89 21.82 1.87
CA ARG A 287 -5.35 22.54 3.07
C ARG A 287 -6.85 22.89 3.02
N LYS A 288 -7.41 23.05 1.80
CA LYS A 288 -8.84 23.36 1.60
C LYS A 288 -9.68 22.10 1.49
N MET A 289 -9.14 21.04 0.86
CA MET A 289 -9.93 19.88 0.43
C MET A 289 -9.90 18.69 1.39
N LEU A 290 -8.89 18.56 2.26
CA LEU A 290 -8.79 17.39 3.15
C LEU A 290 -10.01 17.24 4.07
N LEU A 291 -10.48 18.32 4.69
CA LEU A 291 -11.64 18.20 5.59
C LEU A 291 -12.97 17.93 4.85
N PRO A 292 -13.32 18.59 3.74
CA PRO A 292 -14.47 18.20 2.92
C PRO A 292 -14.41 16.73 2.47
N LEU A 293 -13.25 16.24 2.04
CA LEU A 293 -13.08 14.83 1.65
C LEU A 293 -13.25 13.89 2.85
N LEU A 294 -12.72 14.23 4.01
CA LEU A 294 -12.95 13.44 5.25
C LEU A 294 -14.42 13.46 5.67
N THR A 295 -15.15 14.55 5.42
CA THR A 295 -16.61 14.58 5.60
C THR A 295 -17.30 13.65 4.60
N GLY A 296 -16.91 13.69 3.33
CA GLY A 296 -17.39 12.75 2.31
C GLY A 296 -17.09 11.30 2.65
N TYR A 297 -15.91 11.03 3.22
CA TYR A 297 -15.51 9.70 3.70
C TYR A 297 -16.39 9.20 4.85
N LEU A 298 -16.66 10.07 5.85
CA LEU A 298 -17.58 9.77 6.94
C LEU A 298 -18.99 9.45 6.40
N VAL A 299 -19.51 10.28 5.51
CA VAL A 299 -20.89 10.12 4.97
C VAL A 299 -20.99 8.86 4.10
N SER A 300 -20.07 8.71 3.12
CA SER A 300 -20.10 7.55 2.20
C SER A 300 -19.80 6.24 2.93
N GLY A 301 -18.83 6.25 3.85
CA GLY A 301 -18.48 5.09 4.65
C GLY A 301 -19.60 4.65 5.58
N THR A 302 -20.25 5.57 6.29
CA THR A 302 -21.42 5.26 7.12
C THR A 302 -22.59 4.80 6.26
N GLY A 303 -22.86 5.51 5.16
CA GLY A 303 -23.96 5.19 4.26
C GLY A 303 -23.82 3.81 3.61
N MET A 304 -22.59 3.36 3.25
CA MET A 304 -22.42 2.02 2.68
C MET A 304 -22.71 0.92 3.69
N PHE A 305 -22.32 1.03 4.95
CA PHE A 305 -22.67 0.05 5.97
C PHE A 305 -24.17 0.06 6.30
N ALA A 306 -24.80 1.24 6.30
CA ALA A 306 -26.24 1.34 6.41
C ALA A 306 -26.93 0.66 5.23
N ALA A 307 -26.47 0.90 4.00
CA ALA A 307 -27.01 0.25 2.79
C ALA A 307 -26.85 -1.28 2.84
N ALA A 308 -25.73 -1.79 3.38
CA ALA A 308 -25.52 -3.21 3.61
C ALA A 308 -26.52 -3.77 4.64
N ALA A 309 -26.70 -3.09 5.76
CA ALA A 309 -27.62 -3.51 6.83
C ALA A 309 -29.08 -3.53 6.39
N TYR A 310 -29.48 -2.65 5.46
CA TYR A 310 -30.84 -2.58 4.89
C TYR A 310 -31.01 -3.35 3.58
N ALA A 311 -30.07 -4.25 3.23
CA ALA A 311 -30.10 -5.07 2.01
C ALA A 311 -30.33 -4.25 0.71
N ARG A 312 -29.56 -3.16 0.54
CA ARG A 312 -29.61 -2.29 -0.64
C ARG A 312 -28.33 -2.41 -1.48
N PRO A 313 -28.18 -3.49 -2.28
CA PRO A 313 -26.91 -3.82 -2.94
C PRO A 313 -26.38 -2.74 -3.90
N ILE A 314 -27.27 -2.12 -4.68
CA ILE A 314 -26.86 -1.06 -5.63
C ILE A 314 -26.37 0.17 -4.88
N LEU A 315 -27.08 0.60 -3.83
CA LEU A 315 -26.69 1.74 -3.02
C LEU A 315 -25.37 1.47 -2.29
N PHE A 316 -25.18 0.25 -1.76
CA PHE A 316 -23.92 -0.20 -1.17
C PHE A 316 -22.77 -0.08 -2.18
N ALA A 317 -22.92 -0.63 -3.38
CA ALA A 317 -21.90 -0.60 -4.43
C ALA A 317 -21.52 0.84 -4.82
N VAL A 318 -22.50 1.73 -5.03
CA VAL A 318 -22.25 3.13 -5.36
C VAL A 318 -21.51 3.85 -4.24
N LEU A 319 -21.92 3.66 -2.99
CA LEU A 319 -21.28 4.30 -1.84
C LEU A 319 -19.89 3.72 -1.58
N LEU A 320 -19.65 2.44 -1.83
CA LEU A 320 -18.36 1.79 -1.72
C LEU A 320 -17.36 2.34 -2.76
N VAL A 321 -17.79 2.51 -4.02
CA VAL A 321 -17.01 3.14 -5.10
C VAL A 321 -16.67 4.59 -4.72
N LEU A 322 -17.66 5.35 -4.26
CA LEU A 322 -17.45 6.74 -3.83
C LEU A 322 -16.49 6.81 -2.64
N CYS A 323 -16.63 5.94 -1.66
CA CYS A 323 -15.76 5.84 -0.49
C CYS A 323 -14.31 5.53 -0.92
N GLY A 324 -14.10 4.54 -1.80
CA GLY A 324 -12.79 4.20 -2.34
C GLY A 324 -12.13 5.36 -3.08
N PHE A 325 -12.88 6.06 -3.93
CA PHE A 325 -12.42 7.25 -4.64
C PHE A 325 -11.96 8.36 -3.66
N ILE A 326 -12.79 8.65 -2.66
CA ILE A 326 -12.50 9.66 -1.65
C ILE A 326 -11.27 9.27 -0.82
N MET A 327 -11.12 8.00 -0.46
CA MET A 327 -9.93 7.48 0.24
C MET A 327 -8.65 7.77 -0.53
N GLY A 328 -8.63 7.49 -1.83
CA GLY A 328 -7.48 7.77 -2.70
C GLY A 328 -7.16 9.27 -2.77
N ALA A 329 -8.18 10.10 -2.89
CA ALA A 329 -8.03 11.56 -2.87
C ALA A 329 -7.43 12.06 -1.54
N ILE A 330 -7.92 11.55 -0.40
CA ILE A 330 -7.41 11.90 0.93
C ILE A 330 -5.92 11.53 1.05
N CYS A 331 -5.54 10.30 0.70
CA CYS A 331 -4.16 9.85 0.80
C CYS A 331 -3.22 10.67 -0.09
N SER A 332 -3.61 10.94 -1.33
CA SER A 332 -2.83 11.76 -2.27
C SER A 332 -2.61 13.19 -1.74
N LEU A 333 -3.67 13.83 -1.24
CA LEU A 333 -3.58 15.19 -0.71
C LEU A 333 -2.85 15.27 0.63
N ALA A 334 -3.02 14.27 1.51
CA ALA A 334 -2.29 14.21 2.77
C ALA A 334 -0.78 14.05 2.52
N LEU A 335 -0.40 13.18 1.57
CA LEU A 335 1.00 13.03 1.18
C LEU A 335 1.55 14.32 0.55
N LYS A 336 0.80 14.95 -0.35
CA LYS A 336 1.17 16.23 -0.95
C LYS A 336 1.42 17.32 0.11
N LEU A 337 0.48 17.48 1.06
CA LEU A 337 0.61 18.44 2.15
C LEU A 337 1.88 18.21 2.97
N LEU A 338 2.19 16.95 3.25
CA LEU A 338 3.37 16.58 4.01
C LEU A 338 4.66 16.86 3.22
N MET A 339 4.67 16.58 1.90
CA MET A 339 5.83 16.83 1.03
C MET A 339 6.08 18.31 0.76
N GLU A 340 5.05 19.15 0.83
CA GLU A 340 5.20 20.63 0.77
C GLU A 340 5.95 21.18 1.99
N CYS A 341 5.94 20.46 3.12
CA CYS A 341 6.58 20.84 4.39
C CYS A 341 7.90 20.11 4.66
N ALA A 342 8.36 19.24 3.75
CA ALA A 342 9.59 18.47 3.90
C ALA A 342 10.63 18.87 2.83
N ASP A 343 11.86 19.14 3.24
CA ASP A 343 12.96 19.39 2.33
C ASP A 343 13.30 18.10 1.54
N ILE A 344 13.89 18.23 0.34
CA ILE A 344 14.12 17.11 -0.58
C ILE A 344 14.88 15.95 0.11
N THR A 345 15.86 16.27 0.95
CA THR A 345 16.65 15.29 1.69
C THR A 345 15.89 14.56 2.79
N GLU A 346 14.81 15.14 3.30
CA GLU A 346 14.01 14.63 4.42
C GLU A 346 12.77 13.87 3.94
N ARG A 347 12.40 13.98 2.65
CA ARG A 347 11.16 13.41 2.11
C ARG A 347 11.06 11.91 2.31
N ALA A 348 12.12 11.16 2.03
CA ALA A 348 12.11 9.71 2.16
C ALA A 348 11.83 9.26 3.60
N GLN A 349 12.48 9.90 4.58
CA GLN A 349 12.28 9.64 6.00
C GLN A 349 10.86 9.99 6.44
N THR A 350 10.33 11.12 5.97
CA THR A 350 8.99 11.61 6.29
C THR A 350 7.89 10.68 5.74
N ILE A 351 8.06 10.19 4.50
CA ILE A 351 7.16 9.20 3.88
C ILE A 351 7.18 7.89 4.67
N SER A 352 8.37 7.39 5.01
CA SER A 352 8.51 6.16 5.80
C SER A 352 7.81 6.29 7.16
N THR A 353 7.93 7.44 7.82
CA THR A 353 7.27 7.70 9.11
C THR A 353 5.74 7.77 8.96
N LEU A 354 5.23 8.37 7.87
CA LEU A 354 3.80 8.40 7.57
C LEU A 354 3.24 6.99 7.33
N TYR A 355 3.94 6.19 6.53
CA TYR A 355 3.53 4.82 6.24
C TYR A 355 3.60 3.92 7.48
N LEU A 356 4.63 4.10 8.31
CA LEU A 356 4.72 3.42 9.59
C LEU A 356 3.50 3.74 10.47
N ALA A 357 3.15 5.02 10.60
CA ALA A 357 1.96 5.43 11.34
C ALA A 357 0.69 4.83 10.73
N GLY A 358 0.56 4.83 9.40
CA GLY A 358 -0.54 4.21 8.67
C GLY A 358 -0.66 2.72 8.99
N TYR A 359 0.36 1.93 8.77
CA TYR A 359 0.35 0.48 9.00
C TYR A 359 0.13 0.10 10.47
N LEU A 360 0.81 0.75 11.41
CA LEU A 360 0.60 0.51 12.85
C LEU A 360 -0.83 0.86 13.27
N GLY A 361 -1.33 2.01 12.83
CA GLY A 361 -2.66 2.48 13.19
C GLY A 361 -3.77 1.62 12.58
N THR A 362 -3.54 0.93 11.46
CA THR A 362 -4.55 0.07 10.80
C THR A 362 -4.53 -1.36 11.31
N SER A 363 -3.38 -1.85 11.76
CA SER A 363 -3.23 -3.23 12.25
C SER A 363 -4.06 -3.48 13.49
N ILE A 364 -4.03 -2.55 14.44
CA ILE A 364 -4.72 -2.68 15.74
C ILE A 364 -6.24 -2.74 15.56
N PRO A 365 -6.92 -1.78 14.87
CA PRO A 365 -8.34 -1.88 14.64
C PRO A 365 -8.75 -3.12 13.87
N SER A 366 -8.01 -3.51 12.84
CA SER A 366 -8.31 -4.70 12.04
C SER A 366 -8.23 -6.00 12.86
N PHE A 367 -7.23 -6.10 13.73
CA PHE A 367 -7.08 -7.24 14.64
C PHE A 367 -8.20 -7.29 15.69
N LEU A 368 -8.48 -6.17 16.34
CA LEU A 368 -9.54 -6.09 17.36
C LEU A 368 -10.91 -6.40 16.77
N LEU A 369 -11.23 -5.81 15.62
CA LEU A 369 -12.48 -6.10 14.91
C LEU A 369 -12.59 -7.58 14.54
N GLY A 370 -11.51 -8.21 14.07
CA GLY A 370 -11.50 -9.64 13.77
C GLY A 370 -11.76 -10.53 14.99
N TYR A 371 -11.38 -10.08 16.17
CA TYR A 371 -11.66 -10.80 17.43
C TYR A 371 -13.13 -10.66 17.87
N PHE A 372 -13.72 -9.47 17.71
CA PHE A 372 -15.07 -9.16 18.20
C PHE A 372 -16.20 -9.42 17.20
N VAL A 373 -15.89 -9.51 15.90
CA VAL A 373 -16.88 -9.61 14.80
C VAL A 373 -17.61 -10.96 14.68
N PRO A 374 -17.09 -12.13 15.13
CA PRO A 374 -17.70 -13.43 14.84
C PRO A 374 -19.19 -13.52 15.16
N ASN A 375 -19.67 -12.69 16.10
CA ASN A 375 -21.06 -12.67 16.55
C ASN A 375 -21.79 -11.36 16.26
N ALA A 376 -21.16 -10.43 15.50
CA ALA A 376 -21.72 -9.11 15.25
C ALA A 376 -22.45 -9.06 13.91
N GLY A 377 -23.74 -8.76 13.94
CA GLY A 377 -24.48 -8.47 12.70
C GLY A 377 -23.96 -7.22 11.97
N LEU A 378 -24.31 -7.07 10.68
CA LEU A 378 -23.88 -5.94 9.83
C LEU A 378 -24.17 -4.56 10.47
N GLY A 379 -25.25 -4.44 11.25
CA GLY A 379 -25.59 -3.22 11.96
C GLY A 379 -24.54 -2.84 13.03
N THR A 380 -24.07 -3.82 13.81
CA THR A 380 -23.04 -3.60 14.83
C THR A 380 -21.69 -3.22 14.18
N ILE A 381 -21.33 -3.88 13.09
CA ILE A 381 -20.13 -3.54 12.28
C ILE A 381 -20.25 -2.10 11.78
N GLY A 382 -21.41 -1.74 11.23
CA GLY A 382 -21.69 -0.38 10.75
C GLY A 382 -21.55 0.68 11.83
N LEU A 383 -22.08 0.43 13.03
CA LEU A 383 -21.95 1.34 14.19
C LEU A 383 -20.49 1.49 14.62
N THR A 384 -19.73 0.40 14.64
CA THR A 384 -18.31 0.45 14.99
C THR A 384 -17.52 1.30 13.97
N PHE A 385 -17.78 1.10 12.67
CA PHE A 385 -17.15 1.92 11.65
C PHE A 385 -17.63 3.38 11.65
N PHE A 386 -18.89 3.63 11.96
CA PHE A 386 -19.35 5.02 12.18
C PHE A 386 -18.55 5.70 13.29
N GLY A 387 -18.37 5.03 14.44
CA GLY A 387 -17.51 5.53 15.52
C GLY A 387 -16.09 5.80 15.06
N TRP A 388 -15.52 4.90 14.24
CA TRP A 388 -14.19 5.06 13.64
C TRP A 388 -14.12 6.28 12.71
N PHE A 389 -15.03 6.41 11.77
CA PHE A 389 -15.07 7.54 10.85
C PHE A 389 -15.27 8.86 11.59
N ALA A 390 -16.13 8.90 12.62
CA ALA A 390 -16.34 10.06 13.45
C ALA A 390 -15.07 10.43 14.22
N LEU A 391 -14.36 9.46 14.80
CA LEU A 391 -13.09 9.66 15.49
C LEU A 391 -12.04 10.25 14.57
N VAL A 392 -11.89 9.70 13.35
CA VAL A 392 -10.97 10.19 12.32
C VAL A 392 -11.33 11.63 11.94
N TRP A 393 -12.60 11.91 11.73
CA TRP A 393 -13.08 13.26 11.36
C TRP A 393 -12.83 14.28 12.47
N ILE A 394 -13.18 13.95 13.73
CA ILE A 394 -12.98 14.82 14.89
C ILE A 394 -11.48 15.11 15.09
N SER A 395 -10.64 14.07 15.00
CA SER A 395 -9.19 14.20 15.13
C SER A 395 -8.61 15.09 14.01
N ALA A 396 -9.05 14.88 12.78
CA ALA A 396 -8.62 15.70 11.66
C ALA A 396 -9.09 17.17 11.78
N PHE A 397 -10.31 17.38 12.28
CA PHE A 397 -10.83 18.73 12.55
C PHE A 397 -10.01 19.45 13.64
N ALA A 398 -9.63 18.75 14.70
CA ALA A 398 -8.75 19.30 15.74
C ALA A 398 -7.35 19.63 15.19
N PHE A 399 -6.72 18.70 14.46
CA PHE A 399 -5.37 18.89 13.92
C PHE A 399 -5.30 19.88 12.77
N ARG A 400 -6.40 20.13 12.05
CA ARG A 400 -6.48 21.18 11.01
C ARG A 400 -6.10 22.56 11.56
N ARG A 401 -6.49 22.87 12.78
CA ARG A 401 -6.17 24.15 13.44
C ARG A 401 -4.66 24.27 13.66
N LEU A 402 -3.99 23.20 14.06
CA LEU A 402 -2.53 23.17 14.20
C LEU A 402 -1.82 23.33 12.86
N ALA A 403 -2.33 22.67 11.82
CA ALA A 403 -1.77 22.74 10.48
C ALA A 403 -1.93 24.12 9.80
N ALA A 404 -2.90 24.94 10.23
CA ALA A 404 -3.16 26.27 9.70
C ALA A 404 -2.26 27.35 10.31
N GLN A 405 -1.61 27.11 11.44
CA GLN A 405 -0.74 28.09 12.08
C GLN A 405 0.55 28.31 11.27
N PRO A 406 0.95 29.56 10.99
CA PRO A 406 2.24 29.82 10.34
C PRO A 406 3.38 29.30 11.20
N ASN A 407 4.42 28.78 10.56
CA ASN A 407 5.63 28.34 11.28
C ASN A 407 6.23 29.56 12.01
N GLY A 408 6.02 29.65 13.31
CA GLY A 408 6.63 30.64 14.16
C GLY A 408 8.13 30.42 14.22
N GLY A 409 8.89 31.15 13.44
CA GLY A 409 10.34 31.01 13.36
C GLY A 409 10.97 31.72 12.17
N SER A 410 10.39 32.86 11.77
CA SER A 410 11.16 33.92 11.12
C SER A 410 11.25 35.07 12.12
N THR A 411 12.17 34.95 13.07
CA THR A 411 12.71 36.12 13.75
C THR A 411 13.27 36.98 12.64
N ALA A 412 12.62 38.10 12.37
CA ALA A 412 13.08 39.11 11.47
C ALA A 412 14.56 39.38 11.79
N LEU A 413 15.44 39.10 10.83
CA LEU A 413 16.74 39.76 10.79
C LEU A 413 16.41 41.26 10.71
N GLN A 414 16.54 41.94 11.85
CA GLN A 414 16.60 43.39 11.86
C GLN A 414 17.73 43.79 10.89
N PRO A 415 17.48 44.74 9.99
CA PRO A 415 18.58 45.31 9.24
C PRO A 415 19.56 45.94 10.24
N GLN A 416 20.77 45.41 10.31
CA GLN A 416 21.85 46.08 10.99
C GLN A 416 22.02 47.43 10.31
N SER A 417 21.68 48.49 11.04
CA SER A 417 21.94 49.85 10.69
C SER A 417 23.41 49.99 10.32
N ALA A 418 23.62 50.50 9.10
CA ALA A 418 24.91 50.99 8.65
C ALA A 418 25.47 52.01 9.66
N VAL A 419 26.53 51.61 10.35
CA VAL A 419 27.36 52.55 11.06
C VAL A 419 28.22 53.21 10.01
N ALA A 420 27.96 54.47 9.78
CA ALA A 420 28.83 55.36 9.02
C ALA A 420 30.23 55.39 9.69
N MET A 421 31.25 55.12 8.91
CA MET A 421 32.61 55.49 9.22
C MET A 421 32.87 56.86 8.64
N GLU A 422 33.18 57.82 9.51
CA GLU A 422 34.04 58.95 9.19
C GLU A 422 35.49 58.47 8.97
#